data_94e2c1175803183741f8b8fff474e01d
#
_entry.id   94e2c1175803183741f8b8fff474e01d
#
_cell.length_a   1.000
_cell.length_b   1.000
_cell.length_c   1.000
_cell.angle_alpha   90.00
_cell.angle_beta   90.00
_cell.angle_gamma   90.00
#
_symmetry.space_group_name_H-M   'P 1'
#
loop_
_entity.id
_entity.type
_entity.pdbx_description
1 polymer ?
#
loop_
_entity_poly.entity_id
_entity_poly.type
_entity_poly.pdbx_seq_one_letter_code
_entity_poly.pdbx_strand_id
1 'polypeptide(L)'
;MKTTLSHLPQLKQDQLKALTQIILDKVPAEMVILFGSYARGEWVEDYQEKYEYVSDFDILVITKDRISAKQGKKWWDLNKELTDHEDITRTSIIQHSIGFVNDKIERNQYFFVDILKEGIMLFDSGNFSLSEPKAMNPEERQKKAGDAFVNWFQSGNDFQKYADLATQNSDNKFAVFNLHQATERYYAAILLVFTDYKPKIHDIETLGKQVEKLHADFTTVFPKNTPEEKQLFQLLQKAYIDSRYDMNYKIEKADLEYLGERVKLLKDLTERICNKRIAQFTKE
;
A
#
# COMPACT_ATOMS: atom_id res chain seq x y z
N MET A 1 20.43 1.27 0.43
CA MET A 1 19.37 2.28 0.64
C MET A 1 19.82 3.59 0.03
N LYS A 2 18.89 4.42 -0.50
CA LYS A 2 19.20 5.75 -1.05
C LYS A 2 19.52 6.72 0.11
N THR A 3 20.31 7.77 -0.20
CA THR A 3 20.65 8.84 0.78
C THR A 3 20.39 10.24 0.23
N THR A 4 20.00 10.37 -1.04
CA THR A 4 19.76 11.65 -1.69
C THR A 4 18.28 11.98 -1.77
N LEU A 5 17.95 13.25 -1.55
CA LEU A 5 16.61 13.84 -1.67
C LEU A 5 16.45 14.68 -2.95
N SER A 6 17.40 14.59 -3.90
CA SER A 6 17.47 15.48 -5.08
C SER A 6 16.25 15.45 -6.01
N HIS A 7 15.40 14.42 -5.91
CA HIS A 7 14.15 14.32 -6.65
C HIS A 7 13.01 15.15 -6.04
N LEU A 8 13.18 15.65 -4.80
CA LEU A 8 12.19 16.47 -4.10
C LEU A 8 12.46 17.96 -4.30
N PRO A 9 11.40 18.80 -4.30
CA PRO A 9 11.56 20.25 -4.24
C PRO A 9 12.38 20.69 -3.01
N GLN A 10 13.11 21.81 -3.12
CA GLN A 10 13.98 22.31 -2.03
C GLN A 10 13.21 22.48 -0.71
N LEU A 11 12.00 23.03 -0.76
CA LEU A 11 11.14 23.17 0.42
C LEU A 11 10.95 21.84 1.16
N LYS A 12 10.66 20.74 0.44
CA LYS A 12 10.46 19.41 1.04
C LYS A 12 11.76 18.83 1.61
N GLN A 13 12.89 19.10 0.96
CA GLN A 13 14.19 18.71 1.50
C GLN A 13 14.48 19.42 2.82
N ASP A 14 14.17 20.73 2.92
CA ASP A 14 14.39 21.52 4.13
C ASP A 14 13.42 21.11 5.25
N GLN A 15 12.16 20.82 4.91
CA GLN A 15 11.19 20.25 5.86
C GLN A 15 11.65 18.89 6.42
N LEU A 16 12.16 17.98 5.58
CA LEU A 16 12.68 16.69 6.03
C LEU A 16 13.93 16.81 6.90
N LYS A 17 14.78 17.79 6.66
CA LYS A 17 15.92 18.09 7.54
C LYS A 17 15.46 18.58 8.91
N ALA A 18 14.53 19.55 8.96
CA ALA A 18 13.94 20.06 10.19
C ALA A 18 13.24 18.94 10.97
N LEU A 19 12.41 18.15 10.30
CA LEU A 19 11.75 16.97 10.86
C LEU A 19 12.73 15.98 11.47
N THR A 20 13.81 15.67 10.76
CA THR A 20 14.85 14.75 11.25
C THR A 20 15.48 15.29 12.53
N GLN A 21 15.81 16.58 12.59
CA GLN A 21 16.37 17.20 13.80
C GLN A 21 15.41 17.13 14.98
N ILE A 22 14.13 17.44 14.77
CA ILE A 22 13.08 17.33 15.81
C ILE A 22 13.01 15.90 16.36
N ILE A 23 13.07 14.90 15.49
CA ILE A 23 13.08 13.48 15.91
C ILE A 23 14.30 13.19 16.79
N LEU A 24 15.51 13.60 16.35
CA LEU A 24 16.75 13.33 17.07
C LEU A 24 16.79 14.00 18.44
N ASP A 25 16.20 15.18 18.58
CA ASP A 25 16.16 15.92 19.84
C ASP A 25 15.19 15.28 20.88
N LYS A 26 14.18 14.55 20.42
CA LYS A 26 13.12 13.99 21.29
C LYS A 26 13.30 12.53 21.62
N VAL A 27 13.77 11.72 20.65
CA VAL A 27 13.84 10.27 20.81
C VAL A 27 15.23 9.74 20.48
N PRO A 28 15.67 8.64 21.13
CA PRO A 28 16.98 8.03 20.88
C PRO A 28 16.95 7.22 19.58
N ALA A 29 16.88 7.92 18.45
CA ALA A 29 16.87 7.30 17.14
C ALA A 29 18.29 6.84 16.75
N GLU A 30 18.39 5.62 16.23
CA GLU A 30 19.59 5.08 15.60
C GLU A 30 19.56 5.25 14.07
N MET A 31 18.35 5.18 13.49
CA MET A 31 18.13 5.48 12.08
C MET A 31 16.78 6.19 11.90
N VAL A 32 16.72 7.11 10.92
CA VAL A 32 15.51 7.76 10.45
C VAL A 32 15.41 7.57 8.95
N ILE A 33 14.34 6.94 8.48
CA ILE A 33 14.18 6.54 7.08
C ILE A 33 12.86 7.09 6.54
N LEU A 34 12.93 7.87 5.46
CA LEU A 34 11.77 8.26 4.66
C LEU A 34 11.36 7.09 3.77
N PHE A 35 10.09 6.73 3.77
CA PHE A 35 9.54 5.73 2.85
C PHE A 35 8.23 6.21 2.23
N GLY A 36 7.51 5.36 1.50
CA GLY A 36 6.22 5.73 0.92
C GLY A 36 6.33 6.61 -0.33
N SER A 37 5.29 7.43 -0.58
CA SER A 37 5.14 8.18 -1.82
C SER A 37 6.26 9.19 -2.06
N TYR A 38 6.69 9.90 -1.02
CA TYR A 38 7.78 10.86 -1.13
C TYR A 38 9.14 10.18 -1.44
N ALA A 39 9.41 9.02 -0.88
CA ALA A 39 10.64 8.29 -1.17
C ALA A 39 10.69 7.75 -2.61
N ARG A 40 9.53 7.41 -3.18
CA ARG A 40 9.38 6.93 -4.57
C ARG A 40 9.29 8.03 -5.62
N GLY A 41 8.97 9.26 -5.21
CA GLY A 41 8.69 10.37 -6.14
C GLY A 41 7.26 10.35 -6.71
N GLU A 42 6.32 9.73 -5.99
CA GLU A 42 4.90 9.54 -6.38
C GLU A 42 3.93 10.31 -5.46
N TRP A 43 4.41 11.32 -4.74
CA TRP A 43 3.57 12.10 -3.82
C TRP A 43 2.56 12.97 -4.57
N VAL A 44 1.45 13.25 -3.92
CA VAL A 44 0.37 14.12 -4.42
C VAL A 44 0.19 15.30 -3.48
N GLU A 45 0.05 16.49 -4.04
CA GLU A 45 -0.29 17.73 -3.33
C GLU A 45 -1.47 18.39 -4.04
N ASP A 46 -2.65 17.91 -3.76
CA ASP A 46 -3.89 18.44 -4.33
C ASP A 46 -4.60 19.33 -3.32
N TYR A 47 -4.20 20.60 -3.28
CA TYR A 47 -4.81 21.62 -2.41
C TYR A 47 -6.06 22.29 -3.01
N GLN A 48 -6.35 22.08 -4.29
CA GLN A 48 -7.38 22.84 -5.01
C GLN A 48 -8.42 21.97 -5.73
N GLU A 49 -8.21 20.68 -5.80
CA GLU A 49 -9.11 19.75 -6.47
C GLU A 49 -10.08 19.05 -5.52
N LYS A 50 -10.97 18.26 -6.08
CA LYS A 50 -12.16 17.69 -5.45
C LYS A 50 -11.91 16.95 -4.12
N TYR A 51 -10.69 16.49 -3.85
CA TYR A 51 -10.40 15.62 -2.72
C TYR A 51 -9.45 16.22 -1.67
N GLU A 52 -8.85 17.39 -1.93
CA GLU A 52 -7.89 18.04 -1.02
C GLU A 52 -6.86 17.04 -0.43
N TYR A 53 -6.43 16.07 -1.25
CA TYR A 53 -5.53 15.02 -0.79
C TYR A 53 -4.08 15.47 -0.87
N VAL A 54 -3.42 15.45 0.29
CA VAL A 54 -1.99 15.72 0.41
C VAL A 54 -1.30 14.50 1.00
N SER A 55 -0.24 14.04 0.34
CA SER A 55 0.57 12.93 0.84
C SER A 55 1.29 13.32 2.13
N ASP A 56 1.37 12.39 3.08
CA ASP A 56 2.12 12.53 4.32
C ASP A 56 3.59 12.15 4.11
N PHE A 57 4.49 12.67 4.93
CA PHE A 57 5.82 12.10 5.10
C PHE A 57 5.72 10.80 5.92
N ASP A 58 5.96 9.66 5.29
CA ASP A 58 6.05 8.37 5.97
C ASP A 58 7.46 8.16 6.51
N ILE A 59 7.62 8.11 7.82
CA ILE A 59 8.92 8.01 8.49
C ILE A 59 9.00 6.73 9.33
N LEU A 60 10.03 5.93 9.11
CA LEU A 60 10.42 4.84 10.01
C LEU A 60 11.55 5.32 10.91
N VAL A 61 11.31 5.34 12.23
CA VAL A 61 12.33 5.62 13.24
C VAL A 61 12.76 4.33 13.89
N ILE A 62 14.03 4.01 13.81
CA ILE A 62 14.62 2.81 14.39
C ILE A 62 15.39 3.19 15.65
N THR A 63 15.09 2.50 16.75
CA THR A 63 15.75 2.66 18.04
C THR A 63 16.60 1.43 18.37
N LYS A 64 17.55 1.58 19.29
CA LYS A 64 18.42 0.49 19.74
C LYS A 64 17.64 -0.72 20.24
N ASP A 65 16.62 -0.50 21.06
CA ASP A 65 15.90 -1.55 21.75
C ASP A 65 14.38 -1.30 21.81
N ARG A 66 13.65 -2.32 22.24
CA ARG A 66 12.19 -2.30 22.32
C ARG A 66 11.65 -1.32 23.38
N ILE A 67 12.43 -1.02 24.42
CA ILE A 67 12.01 -0.09 25.48
C ILE A 67 12.01 1.32 24.89
N SER A 68 13.08 1.71 24.22
CA SER A 68 13.20 3.01 23.54
C SER A 68 12.10 3.20 22.47
N ALA A 69 11.76 2.14 21.72
CA ALA A 69 10.65 2.17 20.77
C ALA A 69 9.26 2.32 21.43
N LYS A 70 9.12 2.04 22.74
CA LYS A 70 7.84 2.04 23.47
C LYS A 70 7.71 3.13 24.53
N GLN A 71 8.66 4.06 24.62
CA GLN A 71 8.62 5.16 25.62
C GLN A 71 7.48 6.15 25.27
N GLY A 72 6.26 5.83 25.71
CA GLY A 72 5.02 6.48 25.29
C GLY A 72 5.00 8.00 25.39
N LYS A 73 5.56 8.59 26.47
CA LYS A 73 5.58 10.04 26.65
C LYS A 73 6.42 10.75 25.59
N LYS A 74 7.64 10.27 25.32
CA LYS A 74 8.53 10.91 24.33
C LYS A 74 7.93 10.86 22.92
N TRP A 75 7.32 9.74 22.56
CA TRP A 75 6.64 9.59 21.26
C TRP A 75 5.37 10.44 21.18
N TRP A 76 4.64 10.57 22.28
CA TRP A 76 3.48 11.45 22.35
C TRP A 76 3.89 12.94 22.20
N ASP A 77 4.93 13.38 22.92
CA ASP A 77 5.47 14.75 22.83
C ASP A 77 5.98 15.05 21.41
N LEU A 78 6.67 14.09 20.77
CA LEU A 78 7.12 14.20 19.39
C LEU A 78 5.94 14.35 18.42
N ASN A 79 4.95 13.46 18.49
CA ASN A 79 3.78 13.52 17.60
C ASN A 79 3.00 14.83 17.79
N LYS A 80 2.86 15.30 19.03
CA LYS A 80 2.21 16.58 19.32
C LYS A 80 2.97 17.75 18.65
N GLU A 81 4.28 17.84 18.83
CA GLU A 81 5.10 18.88 18.23
C GLU A 81 5.00 18.88 16.71
N LEU A 82 5.05 17.71 16.08
CA LEU A 82 4.92 17.59 14.62
C LEU A 82 3.52 17.94 14.11
N THR A 83 2.48 17.67 14.89
CA THR A 83 1.11 18.07 14.55
C THR A 83 0.91 19.58 14.65
N ASP A 84 1.53 20.20 15.64
CA ASP A 84 1.44 21.65 15.90
C ASP A 84 2.38 22.47 14.97
N HIS A 85 3.24 21.81 14.18
CA HIS A 85 4.23 22.47 13.32
C HIS A 85 3.66 22.76 11.94
N GLU A 86 3.18 24.00 11.74
CA GLU A 86 2.51 24.45 10.50
C GLU A 86 3.40 24.39 9.24
N ASP A 87 4.72 24.52 9.40
CA ASP A 87 5.67 24.57 8.29
C ASP A 87 6.16 23.20 7.81
N ILE A 88 5.76 22.11 8.45
CA ILE A 88 6.14 20.75 8.05
C ILE A 88 4.94 20.02 7.48
N THR A 89 5.14 19.38 6.32
CA THR A 89 4.15 18.46 5.76
C THR A 89 3.73 17.43 6.80
N ARG A 90 2.43 17.14 6.89
CA ARG A 90 1.89 16.11 7.79
C ARG A 90 2.76 14.87 7.77
N THR A 91 3.04 14.32 8.95
CA THR A 91 4.01 13.23 9.12
C THR A 91 3.38 12.04 9.81
N SER A 92 3.59 10.86 9.26
CA SER A 92 3.22 9.57 9.83
C SER A 92 4.49 8.85 10.30
N ILE A 93 4.61 8.59 11.61
CA ILE A 93 5.79 7.93 12.18
C ILE A 93 5.46 6.50 12.59
N ILE A 94 6.29 5.58 12.13
CA ILE A 94 6.34 4.19 12.61
C ILE A 94 7.65 4.01 13.39
N GLN A 95 7.58 3.48 14.62
CA GLN A 95 8.75 3.26 15.44
C GLN A 95 8.95 1.77 15.77
N HIS A 96 10.18 1.29 15.60
CA HIS A 96 10.58 -0.07 15.93
C HIS A 96 12.03 -0.14 16.41
N SER A 97 12.36 -1.20 17.16
CA SER A 97 13.75 -1.51 17.49
C SER A 97 14.47 -2.13 16.29
N ILE A 98 15.81 -1.95 16.23
CA ILE A 98 16.64 -2.54 15.19
C ILE A 98 16.47 -4.07 15.11
N GLY A 99 16.42 -4.76 16.25
CA GLY A 99 16.20 -6.21 16.27
C GLY A 99 14.86 -6.64 15.68
N PHE A 100 13.80 -5.84 15.88
CA PHE A 100 12.50 -6.11 15.26
C PHE A 100 12.57 -5.91 13.74
N VAL A 101 13.14 -4.79 13.29
CA VAL A 101 13.24 -4.49 11.85
C VAL A 101 14.06 -5.56 11.13
N ASN A 102 15.22 -5.95 11.71
CA ASN A 102 16.08 -6.98 11.14
C ASN A 102 15.40 -8.36 11.08
N ASP A 103 14.68 -8.79 12.15
CA ASP A 103 13.86 -10.01 12.08
C ASP A 103 12.84 -9.98 10.91
N LYS A 104 12.20 -8.82 10.68
CA LYS A 104 11.22 -8.68 9.61
C LYS A 104 11.85 -8.69 8.21
N ILE A 105 13.01 -8.06 8.05
CA ILE A 105 13.77 -8.10 6.80
C ILE A 105 14.25 -9.53 6.51
N GLU A 106 14.83 -10.21 7.49
CA GLU A 106 15.31 -11.59 7.34
C GLU A 106 14.21 -12.56 6.96
N ARG A 107 12.98 -12.35 7.50
CA ARG A 107 11.79 -13.13 7.15
C ARG A 107 11.11 -12.67 5.86
N ASN A 108 11.76 -11.81 5.08
CA ASN A 108 11.21 -11.30 3.83
C ASN A 108 9.81 -10.67 3.98
N GLN A 109 9.53 -9.99 5.10
CA GLN A 109 8.28 -9.25 5.21
C GLN A 109 8.31 -8.05 4.26
N TYR A 110 7.45 -8.08 3.26
CA TYR A 110 7.44 -7.15 2.13
C TYR A 110 7.56 -5.68 2.56
N PHE A 111 6.82 -5.26 3.61
CA PHE A 111 6.84 -3.87 4.09
C PHE A 111 8.25 -3.37 4.45
N PHE A 112 9.04 -4.17 5.19
CA PHE A 112 10.38 -3.79 5.62
C PHE A 112 11.41 -3.99 4.52
N VAL A 113 11.20 -4.99 3.65
CA VAL A 113 12.04 -5.20 2.46
C VAL A 113 11.89 -4.05 1.47
N ASP A 114 10.68 -3.49 1.34
CA ASP A 114 10.43 -2.33 0.48
C ASP A 114 11.10 -1.09 1.03
N ILE A 115 10.96 -0.85 2.35
CA ILE A 115 11.68 0.26 3.00
C ILE A 115 13.18 0.11 2.77
N LEU A 116 13.73 -1.10 2.84
CA LEU A 116 15.14 -1.35 2.58
C LEU A 116 15.55 -1.00 1.13
N LYS A 117 14.69 -1.31 0.14
CA LYS A 117 14.95 -1.10 -1.29
C LYS A 117 14.71 0.34 -1.76
N GLU A 118 13.59 0.93 -1.34
CA GLU A 118 13.06 2.17 -1.88
C GLU A 118 13.28 3.37 -0.95
N GLY A 119 13.45 3.10 0.36
CA GLY A 119 13.58 4.11 1.38
C GLY A 119 14.84 4.97 1.23
N ILE A 120 14.75 6.16 1.81
CA ILE A 120 15.85 7.13 1.84
C ILE A 120 16.30 7.31 3.28
N MET A 121 17.56 7.03 3.56
CA MET A 121 18.18 7.24 4.87
C MET A 121 18.32 8.73 5.11
N LEU A 122 17.60 9.28 6.09
CA LEU A 122 17.70 10.67 6.52
C LEU A 122 18.76 10.83 7.62
N PHE A 123 18.89 9.84 8.50
CA PHE A 123 19.87 9.78 9.57
C PHE A 123 20.30 8.34 9.84
N ASP A 124 21.58 8.13 10.08
CA ASP A 124 22.17 6.86 10.51
C ASP A 124 23.25 7.18 11.57
N SER A 125 23.11 6.62 12.77
CA SER A 125 24.10 6.76 13.85
C SER A 125 25.41 6.01 13.56
N GLY A 126 25.38 5.04 12.65
CA GLY A 126 26.49 4.14 12.35
C GLY A 126 26.70 3.03 13.39
N ASN A 127 25.87 2.94 14.43
CA ASN A 127 26.02 1.94 15.48
C ASN A 127 25.43 0.57 15.12
N PHE A 128 24.54 0.52 14.12
CA PHE A 128 23.82 -0.69 13.72
C PHE A 128 23.72 -0.81 12.20
N SER A 129 23.54 -2.03 11.73
CA SER A 129 23.30 -2.31 10.31
C SER A 129 21.94 -2.98 10.13
N LEU A 130 21.28 -2.66 9.02
CA LEU A 130 20.09 -3.39 8.59
C LEU A 130 20.52 -4.74 8.01
N SER A 131 19.75 -5.80 8.34
CA SER A 131 19.92 -7.13 7.78
C SER A 131 19.59 -7.16 6.29
N GLU A 132 20.05 -8.19 5.60
CA GLU A 132 19.61 -8.51 4.24
C GLU A 132 18.51 -9.56 4.26
N PRO A 133 17.58 -9.53 3.26
CA PRO A 133 16.58 -10.58 3.10
C PRO A 133 17.27 -11.94 2.89
N LYS A 134 16.83 -12.96 3.64
CA LYS A 134 17.36 -14.33 3.44
C LYS A 134 16.83 -14.90 2.13
N ALA A 135 17.68 -15.58 1.39
CA ALA A 135 17.23 -16.37 0.25
C ALA A 135 16.27 -17.46 0.74
N MET A 136 15.07 -17.51 0.16
CA MET A 136 14.09 -18.55 0.44
C MET A 136 14.29 -19.72 -0.51
N ASN A 137 14.19 -20.95 0.03
CA ASN A 137 14.12 -22.13 -0.82
C ASN A 137 12.73 -22.24 -1.52
N PRO A 138 12.57 -23.12 -2.53
CA PRO A 138 11.32 -23.26 -3.27
C PRO A 138 10.10 -23.54 -2.39
N GLU A 139 10.24 -24.39 -1.37
CA GLU A 139 9.15 -24.74 -0.46
C GLU A 139 8.71 -23.56 0.41
N GLU A 140 9.68 -22.79 0.90
CA GLU A 140 9.40 -21.55 1.68
C GLU A 140 8.72 -20.51 0.81
N ARG A 141 9.15 -20.34 -0.45
CA ARG A 141 8.50 -19.43 -1.42
C ARG A 141 7.08 -19.87 -1.71
N GLN A 142 6.87 -21.18 -1.96
CA GLN A 142 5.56 -21.74 -2.21
C GLN A 142 4.63 -21.51 -1.02
N LYS A 143 5.10 -21.81 0.20
CA LYS A 143 4.32 -21.61 1.41
C LYS A 143 3.96 -20.13 1.61
N LYS A 144 4.93 -19.23 1.50
CA LYS A 144 4.70 -17.79 1.66
C LYS A 144 3.70 -17.25 0.66
N ALA A 145 3.84 -17.62 -0.61
CA ALA A 145 2.90 -17.23 -1.67
C ALA A 145 1.50 -17.83 -1.43
N GLY A 146 1.43 -19.08 -0.96
CA GLY A 146 0.18 -19.73 -0.59
C GLY A 146 -0.53 -19.04 0.58
N ASP A 147 0.20 -18.73 1.65
CA ASP A 147 -0.34 -18.03 2.81
C ASP A 147 -0.86 -16.63 2.43
N ALA A 148 -0.09 -15.90 1.61
CA ALA A 148 -0.50 -14.58 1.10
C ALA A 148 -1.76 -14.70 0.21
N PHE A 149 -1.78 -15.68 -0.71
CA PHE A 149 -2.95 -15.92 -1.55
C PHE A 149 -4.20 -16.19 -0.72
N VAL A 150 -4.15 -17.14 0.21
CA VAL A 150 -5.31 -17.49 1.06
C VAL A 150 -5.84 -16.26 1.79
N ASN A 151 -4.95 -15.50 2.43
CA ASN A 151 -5.36 -14.33 3.22
C ASN A 151 -6.02 -13.23 2.36
N TRP A 152 -5.39 -12.85 1.25
CA TRP A 152 -5.87 -11.74 0.44
C TRP A 152 -7.04 -12.15 -0.47
N PHE A 153 -7.01 -13.36 -1.01
CA PHE A 153 -8.09 -13.88 -1.84
C PHE A 153 -9.38 -14.09 -1.03
N GLN A 154 -9.26 -14.66 0.19
CA GLN A 154 -10.42 -14.79 1.08
C GLN A 154 -11.00 -13.42 1.46
N SER A 155 -10.16 -12.46 1.80
CA SER A 155 -10.62 -11.08 2.05
C SER A 155 -11.34 -10.48 0.84
N GLY A 156 -10.87 -10.74 -0.37
CA GLY A 156 -11.56 -10.34 -1.61
C GLY A 156 -12.95 -10.99 -1.75
N ASN A 157 -13.03 -12.29 -1.44
CA ASN A 157 -14.30 -13.02 -1.46
C ASN A 157 -15.31 -12.48 -0.44
N ASP A 158 -14.84 -12.08 0.74
CA ASP A 158 -15.71 -11.49 1.77
C ASP A 158 -16.29 -10.15 1.28
N PHE A 159 -15.46 -9.28 0.71
CA PHE A 159 -15.94 -8.02 0.11
C PHE A 159 -16.89 -8.27 -1.07
N GLN A 160 -16.60 -9.23 -1.94
CA GLN A 160 -17.49 -9.62 -3.04
C GLN A 160 -18.86 -10.06 -2.52
N LYS A 161 -18.88 -10.90 -1.49
CA LYS A 161 -20.12 -11.34 -0.83
C LYS A 161 -20.94 -10.15 -0.30
N TYR A 162 -20.30 -9.19 0.35
CA TYR A 162 -20.99 -8.00 0.84
C TYR A 162 -21.47 -7.09 -0.29
N ALA A 163 -20.75 -7.00 -1.41
CA ALA A 163 -21.22 -6.31 -2.60
C ALA A 163 -22.49 -6.95 -3.16
N ASP A 164 -22.52 -8.28 -3.28
CA ASP A 164 -23.68 -9.03 -3.77
C ASP A 164 -24.91 -8.82 -2.85
N LEU A 165 -24.73 -8.86 -1.53
CA LEU A 165 -25.80 -8.58 -0.56
C LEU A 165 -26.31 -7.15 -0.64
N ALA A 166 -25.41 -6.17 -0.76
CA ALA A 166 -25.79 -4.75 -0.88
C ALA A 166 -26.56 -4.49 -2.20
N THR A 167 -26.15 -5.14 -3.29
CA THR A 167 -26.86 -5.07 -4.59
C THR A 167 -28.28 -5.61 -4.45
N GLN A 168 -28.46 -6.74 -3.77
CA GLN A 168 -29.78 -7.32 -3.52
C GLN A 168 -30.68 -6.39 -2.71
N ASN A 169 -30.10 -5.62 -1.78
CA ASN A 169 -30.81 -4.66 -0.95
C ASN A 169 -30.96 -3.27 -1.62
N SER A 170 -30.52 -3.10 -2.87
CA SER A 170 -30.52 -1.82 -3.59
C SER A 170 -29.66 -0.73 -2.94
N ASP A 171 -28.67 -1.12 -2.12
CA ASP A 171 -27.66 -0.19 -1.57
C ASP A 171 -26.46 -0.08 -2.52
N ASN A 172 -26.69 0.62 -3.64
CA ASN A 172 -25.74 0.68 -4.73
C ASN A 172 -24.40 1.33 -4.34
N LYS A 173 -24.40 2.33 -3.44
CA LYS A 173 -23.16 2.98 -2.97
C LYS A 173 -22.30 2.02 -2.16
N PHE A 174 -22.91 1.28 -1.25
CA PHE A 174 -22.19 0.29 -0.45
C PHE A 174 -21.75 -0.89 -1.29
N ALA A 175 -22.55 -1.32 -2.27
CA ALA A 175 -22.20 -2.38 -3.20
C ALA A 175 -20.95 -2.04 -4.01
N VAL A 176 -20.89 -0.88 -4.66
CA VAL A 176 -19.73 -0.50 -5.49
C VAL A 176 -18.47 -0.24 -4.66
N PHE A 177 -18.59 0.27 -3.43
CA PHE A 177 -17.48 0.36 -2.49
C PHE A 177 -16.88 -1.02 -2.20
N ASN A 178 -17.73 -2.01 -1.93
CA ASN A 178 -17.27 -3.37 -1.69
C ASN A 178 -16.67 -4.02 -2.94
N LEU A 179 -17.18 -3.73 -4.15
CA LEU A 179 -16.56 -4.17 -5.41
C LEU A 179 -15.17 -3.58 -5.60
N HIS A 180 -14.98 -2.29 -5.26
CA HIS A 180 -13.65 -1.67 -5.26
C HIS A 180 -12.69 -2.40 -4.30
N GLN A 181 -13.14 -2.65 -3.06
CA GLN A 181 -12.33 -3.35 -2.06
C GLN A 181 -12.01 -4.78 -2.51
N ALA A 182 -12.96 -5.51 -3.07
CA ALA A 182 -12.72 -6.85 -3.62
C ALA A 182 -11.64 -6.81 -4.72
N THR A 183 -11.74 -5.85 -5.65
CA THR A 183 -10.76 -5.64 -6.73
C THR A 183 -9.35 -5.40 -6.16
N GLU A 184 -9.23 -4.49 -5.20
CA GLU A 184 -7.95 -4.21 -4.52
C GLU A 184 -7.36 -5.46 -3.87
N ARG A 185 -8.21 -6.29 -3.19
CA ARG A 185 -7.76 -7.51 -2.52
C ARG A 185 -7.30 -8.58 -3.51
N TYR A 186 -8.00 -8.77 -4.62
CA TYR A 186 -7.57 -9.70 -5.66
C TYR A 186 -6.25 -9.26 -6.31
N TYR A 187 -6.09 -7.98 -6.63
CA TYR A 187 -4.82 -7.45 -7.12
C TYR A 187 -3.69 -7.64 -6.11
N ALA A 188 -3.96 -7.43 -4.82
CA ALA A 188 -3.00 -7.69 -3.76
C ALA A 188 -2.56 -9.16 -3.71
N ALA A 189 -3.49 -10.11 -3.84
CA ALA A 189 -3.18 -11.53 -3.90
C ALA A 189 -2.26 -11.87 -5.07
N ILE A 190 -2.57 -11.35 -6.28
CA ILE A 190 -1.76 -11.57 -7.49
C ILE A 190 -0.35 -11.01 -7.29
N LEU A 191 -0.24 -9.75 -6.88
CA LEU A 191 1.06 -9.09 -6.71
C LEU A 191 1.93 -9.84 -5.71
N LEU A 192 1.38 -10.23 -4.55
CA LEU A 192 2.12 -10.97 -3.53
C LEU A 192 2.56 -12.35 -4.00
N VAL A 193 1.72 -13.07 -4.73
CA VAL A 193 2.07 -14.39 -5.28
C VAL A 193 3.19 -14.30 -6.31
N PHE A 194 3.14 -13.31 -7.19
CA PHE A 194 4.08 -13.22 -8.30
C PHE A 194 5.38 -12.49 -7.94
N THR A 195 5.29 -11.45 -7.09
CA THR A 195 6.41 -10.53 -6.83
C THR A 195 6.83 -10.46 -5.38
N ASP A 196 6.09 -11.14 -4.48
CA ASP A 196 6.26 -11.02 -3.03
C ASP A 196 6.13 -9.57 -2.51
N TYR A 197 5.50 -8.71 -3.31
CA TYR A 197 5.34 -7.29 -3.03
C TYR A 197 3.94 -6.77 -3.34
N LYS A 198 3.40 -5.92 -2.47
CA LYS A 198 2.16 -5.17 -2.67
C LYS A 198 2.38 -3.72 -2.27
N PRO A 199 2.24 -2.76 -3.20
CA PRO A 199 2.34 -1.34 -2.85
C PRO A 199 1.21 -0.93 -1.90
N LYS A 200 1.49 0.08 -1.04
CA LYS A 200 0.51 0.65 -0.11
C LYS A 200 -0.33 1.74 -0.80
N ILE A 201 -1.00 1.39 -1.86
CA ILE A 201 -1.90 2.27 -2.60
C ILE A 201 -3.29 1.64 -2.69
N HIS A 202 -4.31 2.48 -2.81
CA HIS A 202 -5.70 2.09 -3.02
C HIS A 202 -6.17 2.36 -4.46
N ASP A 203 -5.29 2.87 -5.31
CA ASP A 203 -5.58 3.12 -6.72
C ASP A 203 -5.57 1.82 -7.53
N ILE A 204 -6.77 1.32 -7.81
CA ILE A 204 -6.97 0.07 -8.55
C ILE A 204 -6.53 0.17 -10.03
N GLU A 205 -6.38 1.36 -10.59
CA GLU A 205 -5.83 1.52 -11.93
C GLU A 205 -4.33 1.23 -11.95
N THR A 206 -3.59 1.82 -11.01
CA THR A 206 -2.15 1.57 -10.87
C THR A 206 -1.86 0.11 -10.50
N LEU A 207 -2.63 -0.48 -9.57
CA LEU A 207 -2.53 -1.89 -9.23
C LEU A 207 -2.82 -2.78 -10.44
N GLY A 208 -3.87 -2.49 -11.20
CA GLY A 208 -4.25 -3.21 -12.41
C GLY A 208 -3.14 -3.20 -13.46
N LYS A 209 -2.54 -2.04 -13.76
CA LYS A 209 -1.40 -1.92 -14.68
C LYS A 209 -0.19 -2.77 -14.27
N GLN A 210 0.05 -2.94 -12.96
CA GLN A 210 1.11 -3.82 -12.47
C GLN A 210 0.75 -5.30 -12.67
N VAL A 211 -0.49 -5.68 -12.38
CA VAL A 211 -1.01 -7.04 -12.54
C VAL A 211 -1.04 -7.47 -14.02
N GLU A 212 -1.45 -6.59 -14.92
CA GLU A 212 -1.46 -6.84 -16.37
C GLU A 212 -0.08 -7.21 -16.92
N LYS A 213 1.00 -6.64 -16.35
CA LYS A 213 2.39 -7.00 -16.72
C LYS A 213 2.80 -8.40 -16.29
N LEU A 214 2.12 -9.00 -15.31
CA LEU A 214 2.43 -10.32 -14.79
C LEU A 214 1.78 -11.44 -15.58
N HIS A 215 0.59 -11.20 -16.13
CA HIS A 215 -0.14 -12.19 -16.93
C HIS A 215 -1.15 -11.51 -17.86
N ALA A 216 -1.09 -11.85 -19.15
CA ALA A 216 -1.90 -11.22 -20.20
C ALA A 216 -3.42 -11.34 -20.01
N ASP A 217 -3.91 -12.45 -19.40
CA ASP A 217 -5.36 -12.64 -19.18
C ASP A 217 -5.98 -11.50 -18.35
N PHE A 218 -5.20 -10.83 -17.50
CA PHE A 218 -5.72 -9.73 -16.68
C PHE A 218 -6.05 -8.46 -17.48
N THR A 219 -5.50 -8.29 -18.67
CA THR A 219 -5.82 -7.15 -19.55
C THR A 219 -7.29 -7.16 -19.99
N THR A 220 -7.95 -8.30 -19.94
CA THR A 220 -9.35 -8.46 -20.37
C THR A 220 -10.36 -8.15 -19.24
N VAL A 221 -9.90 -7.99 -17.99
CA VAL A 221 -10.79 -7.86 -16.84
C VAL A 221 -11.59 -6.55 -16.89
N PHE A 222 -10.94 -5.43 -17.08
CA PHE A 222 -11.59 -4.12 -17.19
C PHE A 222 -11.22 -3.50 -18.54
N PRO A 223 -11.97 -3.78 -19.61
CA PRO A 223 -11.70 -3.21 -20.91
C PRO A 223 -11.88 -1.68 -20.86
N LYS A 224 -11.05 -0.97 -21.63
CA LYS A 224 -11.02 0.51 -21.71
C LYS A 224 -10.95 0.98 -23.16
N ASN A 225 -11.58 0.22 -24.08
CA ASN A 225 -11.50 0.48 -25.52
C ASN A 225 -12.47 1.60 -25.94
N THR A 226 -13.60 1.73 -25.25
CA THR A 226 -14.63 2.73 -25.54
C THR A 226 -14.74 3.77 -24.42
N PRO A 227 -15.33 4.96 -24.69
CA PRO A 227 -15.61 5.94 -23.64
C PRO A 227 -16.49 5.39 -22.51
N GLU A 228 -17.47 4.56 -22.85
CA GLU A 228 -18.41 3.94 -21.90
C GLU A 228 -17.67 2.98 -20.96
N GLU A 229 -16.81 2.12 -21.51
CA GLU A 229 -15.98 1.21 -20.71
C GLU A 229 -15.06 1.96 -19.73
N LYS A 230 -14.45 3.06 -20.20
CA LYS A 230 -13.62 3.92 -19.35
C LYS A 230 -14.44 4.56 -18.24
N GLN A 231 -15.64 5.05 -18.54
CA GLN A 231 -16.55 5.65 -17.56
C GLN A 231 -16.96 4.63 -16.49
N LEU A 232 -17.30 3.40 -16.89
CA LEU A 232 -17.66 2.32 -15.96
C LEU A 232 -16.50 1.99 -15.00
N PHE A 233 -15.27 1.87 -15.53
CA PHE A 233 -14.11 1.65 -14.68
C PHE A 233 -13.85 2.83 -13.74
N GLN A 234 -14.05 4.08 -14.21
CA GLN A 234 -13.91 5.27 -13.35
C GLN A 234 -14.93 5.30 -12.21
N LEU A 235 -16.16 4.84 -12.42
CA LEU A 235 -17.13 4.69 -11.32
C LEU A 235 -16.61 3.74 -10.25
N LEU A 236 -16.03 2.59 -10.62
CA LEU A 236 -15.43 1.66 -9.68
C LEU A 236 -14.21 2.29 -8.97
N GLN A 237 -13.32 2.96 -9.72
CA GLN A 237 -12.11 3.58 -9.18
C GLN A 237 -12.43 4.66 -8.15
N LYS A 238 -13.38 5.56 -8.46
CA LYS A 238 -13.80 6.64 -7.57
C LYS A 238 -14.59 6.15 -6.36
N ALA A 239 -15.15 4.94 -6.41
CA ALA A 239 -15.99 4.42 -5.34
C ALA A 239 -15.26 4.34 -3.99
N TYR A 240 -13.94 4.23 -3.96
CA TYR A 240 -13.16 4.22 -2.72
C TYR A 240 -13.41 5.47 -1.85
N ILE A 241 -13.50 6.63 -2.47
CA ILE A 241 -13.75 7.91 -1.78
C ILE A 241 -15.19 8.37 -1.99
N ASP A 242 -15.64 8.48 -3.23
CA ASP A 242 -16.89 9.15 -3.59
C ASP A 242 -18.12 8.44 -3.02
N SER A 243 -18.15 7.11 -2.99
CA SER A 243 -19.29 6.39 -2.43
C SER A 243 -19.53 6.69 -0.95
N ARG A 244 -18.51 7.11 -0.21
CA ARG A 244 -18.56 7.40 1.22
C ARG A 244 -18.76 8.87 1.55
N TYR A 245 -18.18 9.76 0.75
CA TYR A 245 -18.08 11.19 1.08
C TYR A 245 -18.80 12.11 0.10
N ASP A 246 -19.03 11.70 -1.17
CA ASP A 246 -19.77 12.49 -2.13
C ASP A 246 -21.26 12.11 -2.10
N MET A 247 -22.10 13.04 -1.62
CA MET A 247 -23.55 12.85 -1.59
C MET A 247 -24.14 12.71 -3.01
N ASN A 248 -23.49 13.27 -4.03
CA ASN A 248 -23.92 13.24 -5.42
C ASN A 248 -23.42 12.02 -6.19
N TYR A 249 -22.56 11.20 -5.60
CA TYR A 249 -22.12 9.97 -6.23
C TYR A 249 -23.31 9.03 -6.45
N LYS A 250 -23.51 8.64 -7.70
CA LYS A 250 -24.58 7.73 -8.12
C LYS A 250 -24.02 6.66 -9.03
N ILE A 251 -24.54 5.48 -8.93
CA ILE A 251 -24.29 4.37 -9.85
C ILE A 251 -25.63 3.70 -10.17
N GLU A 252 -25.90 3.52 -11.45
CA GLU A 252 -27.11 2.84 -11.90
C GLU A 252 -26.96 1.33 -11.68
N LYS A 253 -28.12 0.66 -11.54
CA LYS A 253 -28.14 -0.78 -11.27
C LYS A 253 -27.45 -1.58 -12.38
N ALA A 254 -27.66 -1.23 -13.64
CA ALA A 254 -27.05 -1.90 -14.77
C ALA A 254 -25.51 -1.80 -14.77
N ASP A 255 -24.96 -0.62 -14.42
CA ASP A 255 -23.52 -0.38 -14.31
C ASP A 255 -22.92 -1.19 -13.16
N LEU A 256 -23.63 -1.24 -12.03
CA LEU A 256 -23.22 -2.02 -10.87
C LEU A 256 -23.20 -3.52 -11.17
N GLU A 257 -24.21 -4.05 -11.85
CA GLU A 257 -24.27 -5.44 -12.28
C GLU A 257 -23.11 -5.78 -13.22
N TYR A 258 -22.85 -4.93 -14.24
CA TYR A 258 -21.70 -5.08 -15.13
C TYR A 258 -20.38 -5.12 -14.35
N LEU A 259 -20.15 -4.17 -13.46
CA LEU A 259 -18.92 -4.13 -12.65
C LEU A 259 -18.81 -5.36 -11.75
N GLY A 260 -19.91 -5.84 -11.19
CA GLY A 260 -19.96 -7.07 -10.39
C GLY A 260 -19.49 -8.29 -11.18
N GLU A 261 -19.91 -8.44 -12.46
CA GLU A 261 -19.44 -9.51 -13.33
C GLU A 261 -17.96 -9.38 -13.68
N ARG A 262 -17.46 -8.15 -13.88
CA ARG A 262 -16.02 -7.92 -14.13
C ARG A 262 -15.17 -8.31 -12.92
N VAL A 263 -15.62 -7.99 -11.71
CA VAL A 263 -14.92 -8.38 -10.47
C VAL A 263 -15.00 -9.90 -10.24
N LYS A 264 -16.08 -10.56 -10.60
CA LYS A 264 -16.17 -12.03 -10.60
C LYS A 264 -15.18 -12.67 -11.58
N LEU A 265 -15.05 -12.11 -12.79
CA LEU A 265 -14.03 -12.55 -13.74
C LEU A 265 -12.61 -12.38 -13.17
N LEU A 266 -12.33 -11.22 -12.52
CA LEU A 266 -11.04 -11.01 -11.84
C LEU A 266 -10.80 -12.07 -10.77
N LYS A 267 -11.78 -12.37 -9.93
CA LYS A 267 -11.71 -13.44 -8.93
C LYS A 267 -11.31 -14.78 -9.55
N ASP A 268 -12.03 -15.23 -10.58
CA ASP A 268 -11.81 -16.54 -11.21
C ASP A 268 -10.41 -16.63 -11.84
N LEU A 269 -9.98 -15.57 -12.51
CA LEU A 269 -8.63 -15.47 -13.07
C LEU A 269 -7.57 -15.47 -11.95
N THR A 270 -7.81 -14.74 -10.87
CA THR A 270 -6.91 -14.69 -9.72
C THR A 270 -6.71 -16.06 -9.10
N GLU A 271 -7.81 -16.78 -8.85
CA GLU A 271 -7.77 -18.13 -8.28
C GLU A 271 -6.97 -19.08 -9.17
N ARG A 272 -7.31 -19.16 -10.46
CA ARG A 272 -6.70 -20.06 -11.42
C ARG A 272 -5.20 -19.76 -11.61
N ILE A 273 -4.85 -18.49 -11.83
CA ILE A 273 -3.50 -18.09 -12.20
C ILE A 273 -2.57 -18.15 -10.99
N CYS A 274 -3.01 -17.67 -9.82
CA CYS A 274 -2.22 -17.73 -8.60
C CYS A 274 -1.95 -19.16 -8.15
N ASN A 275 -2.96 -20.04 -8.15
CA ASN A 275 -2.76 -21.46 -7.79
C ASN A 275 -1.76 -22.15 -8.74
N LYS A 276 -1.85 -21.87 -10.06
CA LYS A 276 -0.86 -22.36 -11.02
C LYS A 276 0.55 -21.87 -10.71
N ARG A 277 0.72 -20.58 -10.40
CA ARG A 277 2.03 -20.00 -10.05
C ARG A 277 2.59 -20.59 -8.76
N ILE A 278 1.77 -20.72 -7.71
CA ILE A 278 2.17 -21.33 -6.43
C ILE A 278 2.67 -22.77 -6.63
N ALA A 279 1.98 -23.55 -7.46
CA ALA A 279 2.38 -24.92 -7.76
C ALA A 279 3.68 -25.04 -8.60
N GLN A 280 4.13 -23.94 -9.22
CA GLN A 280 5.37 -23.93 -10.00
C GLN A 280 6.62 -23.73 -9.14
N PHE A 281 6.54 -23.07 -7.98
CA PHE A 281 7.71 -22.76 -7.14
C PHE A 281 8.53 -23.99 -6.74
N THR A 282 7.90 -25.14 -6.54
CA THR A 282 8.61 -26.40 -6.22
C THR A 282 9.09 -27.17 -7.43
N LYS A 283 8.88 -26.65 -8.65
CA LYS A 283 9.33 -27.25 -9.90
C LYS A 283 10.45 -26.46 -10.57
N GLU A 284 10.70 -25.23 -10.06
CA GLU A 284 11.84 -24.37 -10.41
C GLU A 284 13.09 -24.76 -9.59
#